data_637ae397a268da054f7bb2fa0db29c8f
#
_entry.id   637ae397a268da054f7bb2fa0db29c8f
#
_cell.length_a   1.000
_cell.length_b   1.000
_cell.length_c   1.000
_cell.angle_alpha   90.00
_cell.angle_beta   90.00
_cell.angle_gamma   90.00
#
_symmetry.space_group_name_H-M   'P 1'
#
loop_
_entity.id
_entity.type
_entity.pdbx_description
1 polymer ?
#
loop_
_entity_poly.entity_id
_entity_poly.type
_entity_poly.pdbx_seq_one_letter_code
_entity_poly.pdbx_strand_id
1 'polypeptide(L)'
;MLPVSILSLLIQAALIVHVIRTGRNTLWILAIGLLPGIGSLAYLVTEVLPDLFRGRTARRARTGIGRMIDPNRDLRRAAAEVQISGNVDARRRLGEELFERGQFDEAIEVYRGGLKGIFEYDPTLLLGLAKAQFGKQDFAAARTTLELLTQQNPDFKSADAQLLYARTLEARNALDEAERQYALIAPGFPGAEARLRYGLLLKKRGKVQEAQRVLKDLLDGAKLGPAHYRRAQAEWLDRARRELS
;
A
#
# COMPACT_ATOMS: atom_id res chain seq x y z
N MET A 1 18.31 37.96 -20.12
CA MET A 1 19.05 37.37 -18.98
C MET A 1 18.89 38.29 -17.79
N LEU A 2 18.21 37.83 -16.71
CA LEU A 2 18.13 38.60 -15.45
C LEU A 2 19.56 38.70 -14.88
N PRO A 3 20.06 39.88 -14.53
CA PRO A 3 21.38 40.02 -13.95
C PRO A 3 21.45 39.24 -12.61
N VAL A 4 22.56 38.58 -12.36
CA VAL A 4 22.81 37.72 -11.17
C VAL A 4 22.48 38.44 -9.88
N SER A 5 22.60 39.77 -9.82
CA SER A 5 22.23 40.61 -8.70
C SER A 5 20.72 40.61 -8.38
N ILE A 6 19.84 40.60 -9.39
CA ILE A 6 18.38 40.58 -9.17
C ILE A 6 17.94 39.22 -8.65
N LEU A 7 18.50 38.13 -9.17
CA LEU A 7 18.21 36.76 -8.71
C LEU A 7 18.64 36.58 -7.26
N SER A 8 19.82 37.11 -6.88
CA SER A 8 20.29 37.05 -5.48
C SER A 8 19.35 37.81 -4.53
N LEU A 9 18.87 39.00 -4.91
CA LEU A 9 17.92 39.77 -4.12
C LEU A 9 16.56 39.07 -3.94
N LEU A 10 16.06 38.41 -4.98
CA LEU A 10 14.82 37.64 -4.90
C LEU A 10 14.96 36.44 -3.96
N ILE A 11 16.09 35.73 -3.99
CA ILE A 11 16.37 34.62 -3.09
C ILE A 11 16.45 35.12 -1.64
N GLN A 12 17.14 36.23 -1.37
CA GLN A 12 17.22 36.82 -0.03
C GLN A 12 15.84 37.24 0.51
N ALA A 13 15.03 37.91 -0.32
CA ALA A 13 13.67 38.29 0.05
C ALA A 13 12.83 37.07 0.39
N ALA A 14 12.92 36.01 -0.42
CA ALA A 14 12.19 34.78 -0.16
C ALA A 14 12.62 34.10 1.15
N LEU A 15 13.93 34.07 1.46
CA LEU A 15 14.46 33.51 2.69
C LEU A 15 14.05 34.35 3.93
N ILE A 16 14.05 35.67 3.83
CA ILE A 16 13.58 36.57 4.91
C ILE A 16 12.08 36.32 5.19
N VAL A 17 11.25 36.23 4.15
CA VAL A 17 9.83 35.89 4.29
C VAL A 17 9.67 34.50 4.93
N HIS A 18 10.53 33.55 4.58
CA HIS A 18 10.51 32.21 5.20
C HIS A 18 10.86 32.27 6.68
N VAL A 19 11.88 33.05 7.11
CA VAL A 19 12.22 33.25 8.53
C VAL A 19 11.02 33.81 9.31
N ILE A 20 10.36 34.83 8.76
CA ILE A 20 9.22 35.49 9.41
C ILE A 20 8.02 34.51 9.51
N ARG A 21 7.70 33.76 8.46
CA ARG A 21 6.56 32.81 8.45
C ARG A 21 6.76 31.60 9.33
N THR A 22 8.00 31.15 9.50
CA THR A 22 8.33 29.98 10.33
C THR A 22 8.61 30.32 11.79
N GLY A 23 8.59 31.61 12.17
CA GLY A 23 8.81 32.07 13.56
C GLY A 23 10.23 31.77 14.07
N ARG A 24 11.21 31.68 13.17
CA ARG A 24 12.60 31.40 13.54
C ARG A 24 13.32 32.63 14.07
N ASN A 25 14.50 32.42 14.66
CA ASN A 25 15.27 33.48 15.28
C ASN A 25 15.52 34.65 14.30
N THR A 26 15.09 35.86 14.66
CA THR A 26 15.20 37.08 13.85
C THR A 26 16.65 37.47 13.51
N LEU A 27 17.63 36.95 14.24
CA LEU A 27 19.06 37.11 13.88
C LEU A 27 19.41 36.60 12.49
N TRP A 28 18.64 35.66 11.95
CA TRP A 28 18.81 35.19 10.58
C TRP A 28 18.46 36.25 9.54
N ILE A 29 17.54 37.19 9.84
CA ILE A 29 17.21 38.31 8.95
C ILE A 29 18.45 39.22 8.80
N LEU A 30 19.15 39.48 9.91
CA LEU A 30 20.40 40.26 9.90
C LEU A 30 21.51 39.51 9.14
N ALA A 31 21.65 38.21 9.36
CA ALA A 31 22.68 37.42 8.68
C ALA A 31 22.46 37.35 7.17
N ILE A 32 21.20 37.19 6.71
CA ILE A 32 20.84 37.14 5.29
C ILE A 32 20.99 38.51 4.64
N GLY A 33 20.63 39.59 5.37
CA GLY A 33 20.69 40.97 4.85
C GLY A 33 22.11 41.57 4.81
N LEU A 34 22.92 41.31 5.85
CA LEU A 34 24.27 41.90 5.97
C LEU A 34 25.36 41.15 5.16
N LEU A 35 25.17 39.82 5.01
CA LEU A 35 26.12 38.95 4.32
C LEU A 35 25.41 38.23 3.14
N PRO A 36 25.14 38.96 2.04
CA PRO A 36 24.49 38.38 0.87
C PRO A 36 25.32 37.21 0.32
N GLY A 37 24.70 36.04 0.16
CA GLY A 37 25.37 34.83 -0.28
C GLY A 37 25.76 33.91 0.89
N ILE A 38 26.64 34.32 1.78
CA ILE A 38 27.14 33.52 2.89
C ILE A 38 26.00 33.31 3.95
N GLY A 39 25.29 34.36 4.33
CA GLY A 39 24.17 34.29 5.28
C GLY A 39 23.00 33.49 4.71
N SER A 40 22.69 33.66 3.42
CA SER A 40 21.67 32.87 2.74
C SER A 40 22.05 31.38 2.67
N LEU A 41 23.29 31.07 2.35
CA LEU A 41 23.80 29.70 2.30
C LEU A 41 23.83 29.06 3.68
N ALA A 42 24.31 29.78 4.71
CA ALA A 42 24.33 29.32 6.08
C ALA A 42 22.91 29.00 6.58
N TYR A 43 21.94 29.89 6.35
CA TYR A 43 20.55 29.69 6.72
C TYR A 43 19.95 28.47 5.99
N LEU A 44 20.23 28.32 4.72
CA LEU A 44 19.75 27.22 3.90
C LEU A 44 20.29 25.88 4.41
N VAL A 45 21.58 25.82 4.75
CA VAL A 45 22.24 24.59 5.22
C VAL A 45 21.86 24.25 6.67
N THR A 46 21.74 25.23 7.57
CA THR A 46 21.52 24.96 8.99
C THR A 46 20.05 24.84 9.38
N GLU A 47 19.16 25.53 8.66
CA GLU A 47 17.74 25.63 9.03
C GLU A 47 16.80 25.00 8.00
N VAL A 48 16.98 25.26 6.71
CA VAL A 48 16.05 24.78 5.68
C VAL A 48 16.37 23.33 5.28
N LEU A 49 17.65 23.02 5.08
CA LEU A 49 18.07 21.68 4.69
C LEU A 49 17.70 20.59 5.72
N PRO A 50 17.95 20.78 7.03
CA PRO A 50 17.53 19.79 8.03
C PRO A 50 16.03 19.55 8.08
N ASP A 51 15.22 20.60 7.87
CA ASP A 51 13.76 20.45 7.85
C ASP A 51 13.27 19.73 6.60
N LEU A 52 13.86 20.00 5.45
CA LEU A 52 13.62 19.21 4.23
C LEU A 52 13.98 17.73 4.44
N PHE A 53 15.07 17.43 5.17
CA PHE A 53 15.52 16.07 5.42
C PHE A 53 14.85 15.39 6.63
N ARG A 54 14.17 16.14 7.51
CA ARG A 54 13.42 15.60 8.67
C ARG A 54 11.95 15.35 8.39
N GLY A 55 11.39 15.90 7.30
CA GLY A 55 9.97 15.76 6.93
C GLY A 55 9.57 14.33 6.52
N ARG A 56 8.26 14.03 6.64
CA ARG A 56 7.68 12.74 6.19
C ARG A 56 7.96 12.44 4.71
N THR A 57 8.05 13.46 3.87
CA THR A 57 8.42 13.39 2.46
C THR A 57 9.88 12.98 2.25
N ALA A 58 10.79 13.48 3.08
CA ALA A 58 12.20 13.12 3.03
C ALA A 58 12.46 11.68 3.50
N ARG A 59 11.70 11.19 4.49
CA ARG A 59 11.73 9.77 4.86
C ARG A 59 11.29 8.87 3.69
N ARG A 60 10.24 9.25 2.95
CA ARG A 60 9.79 8.52 1.76
C ARG A 60 10.81 8.58 0.62
N ALA A 61 11.41 9.74 0.39
CA ALA A 61 12.47 9.89 -0.62
C ALA A 61 13.74 9.09 -0.25
N ARG A 62 14.13 9.08 1.03
CA ARG A 62 15.27 8.31 1.52
C ARG A 62 15.06 6.80 1.43
N THR A 63 13.84 6.30 1.72
CA THR A 63 13.50 4.89 1.52
C THR A 63 13.46 4.52 0.04
N GLY A 64 12.96 5.41 -0.82
CA GLY A 64 12.98 5.21 -2.27
C GLY A 64 14.40 5.17 -2.84
N ILE A 65 15.26 6.12 -2.47
CA ILE A 65 16.67 6.16 -2.91
C ILE A 65 17.44 4.97 -2.33
N GLY A 66 17.20 4.59 -1.07
CA GLY A 66 17.82 3.42 -0.44
C GLY A 66 17.49 2.11 -1.17
N ARG A 67 16.24 1.94 -1.63
CA ARG A 67 15.81 0.78 -2.44
C ARG A 67 16.43 0.79 -3.85
N MET A 68 16.72 1.96 -4.41
CA MET A 68 17.41 2.06 -5.70
C MET A 68 18.91 1.71 -5.61
N ILE A 69 19.56 2.03 -4.48
CA ILE A 69 20.99 1.75 -4.25
C ILE A 69 21.21 0.30 -3.83
N ASP A 70 20.32 -0.25 -2.98
CA ASP A 70 20.40 -1.61 -2.50
C ASP A 70 18.98 -2.23 -2.44
N PRO A 71 18.52 -2.82 -3.54
CA PRO A 71 17.21 -3.44 -3.62
C PRO A 71 16.99 -4.58 -2.61
N ASN A 72 18.07 -5.22 -2.16
CA ASN A 72 18.02 -6.39 -1.27
C ASN A 72 18.18 -6.04 0.21
N ARG A 73 18.32 -4.75 0.55
CA ARG A 73 18.56 -4.31 1.94
C ARG A 73 17.43 -4.74 2.88
N ASP A 74 16.18 -4.48 2.47
CA ASP A 74 15.01 -4.77 3.31
C ASP A 74 14.83 -6.29 3.48
N LEU A 75 15.07 -7.07 2.42
CA LEU A 75 15.05 -8.53 2.47
C LEU A 75 16.13 -9.09 3.40
N ARG A 76 17.39 -8.62 3.26
CA ARG A 76 18.49 -9.07 4.14
C ARG A 76 18.22 -8.73 5.59
N ARG A 77 17.66 -7.55 5.86
CA ARG A 77 17.29 -7.12 7.22
C ARG A 77 16.19 -8.00 7.80
N ALA A 78 15.13 -8.28 7.02
CA ALA A 78 14.04 -9.15 7.45
C ALA A 78 14.53 -10.58 7.69
N ALA A 79 15.41 -11.11 6.83
CA ALA A 79 16.02 -12.43 7.01
C ALA A 79 16.89 -12.50 8.28
N ALA A 80 17.71 -11.48 8.53
CA ALA A 80 18.51 -11.41 9.76
C ALA A 80 17.63 -11.32 11.01
N GLU A 81 16.54 -10.58 10.97
CA GLU A 81 15.60 -10.48 12.09
C GLU A 81 14.94 -11.82 12.41
N VAL A 82 14.61 -12.62 11.39
CA VAL A 82 14.11 -14.00 11.59
C VAL A 82 15.17 -14.90 12.25
N GLN A 83 16.43 -14.76 11.86
CA GLN A 83 17.51 -15.55 12.46
C GLN A 83 17.76 -15.18 13.95
N ILE A 84 17.61 -13.91 14.29
CA ILE A 84 17.86 -13.42 15.66
C ILE A 84 16.68 -13.71 16.58
N SER A 85 15.46 -13.38 16.18
CA SER A 85 14.27 -13.46 17.03
C SER A 85 13.38 -14.65 16.74
N GLY A 86 13.32 -15.07 15.47
CA GLY A 86 12.46 -16.17 14.99
C GLY A 86 10.97 -15.98 15.25
N ASN A 87 10.55 -14.77 15.71
CA ASN A 87 9.17 -14.50 16.10
C ASN A 87 8.23 -14.37 14.88
N VAL A 88 6.93 -14.42 15.15
CA VAL A 88 5.86 -14.35 14.13
C VAL A 88 5.96 -13.08 13.29
N ASP A 89 6.20 -11.93 13.93
CA ASP A 89 6.29 -10.65 13.24
C ASP A 89 7.49 -10.56 12.29
N ALA A 90 8.63 -11.11 12.67
CA ALA A 90 9.80 -11.16 11.80
C ALA A 90 9.54 -12.06 10.59
N ARG A 91 8.92 -13.24 10.79
CA ARG A 91 8.53 -14.14 9.70
C ARG A 91 7.48 -13.53 8.78
N ARG A 92 6.48 -12.84 9.34
CA ARG A 92 5.49 -12.12 8.56
C ARG A 92 6.15 -11.07 7.66
N ARG A 93 7.04 -10.23 8.20
CA ARG A 93 7.77 -9.21 7.40
C ARG A 93 8.63 -9.82 6.31
N LEU A 94 9.35 -10.89 6.62
CA LEU A 94 10.17 -11.58 5.63
C LEU A 94 9.31 -12.19 4.52
N GLY A 95 8.20 -12.84 4.88
CA GLY A 95 7.27 -13.40 3.92
C GLY A 95 6.60 -12.34 3.03
N GLU A 96 6.22 -11.19 3.60
CA GLU A 96 5.69 -10.04 2.84
C GLU A 96 6.72 -9.50 1.84
N GLU A 97 7.99 -9.32 2.26
CA GLU A 97 9.06 -8.83 1.39
C GLU A 97 9.36 -9.82 0.24
N LEU A 98 9.34 -11.12 0.52
CA LEU A 98 9.50 -12.16 -0.51
C LEU A 98 8.31 -12.18 -1.48
N PHE A 99 7.09 -12.06 -0.96
CA PHE A 99 5.87 -11.98 -1.76
C PHE A 99 5.87 -10.78 -2.70
N GLU A 100 6.22 -9.59 -2.23
CA GLU A 100 6.31 -8.38 -3.06
C GLU A 100 7.33 -8.51 -4.20
N ARG A 101 8.32 -9.37 -4.05
CA ARG A 101 9.34 -9.68 -5.08
C ARG A 101 8.93 -10.78 -6.04
N GLY A 102 7.75 -11.39 -5.84
CA GLY A 102 7.31 -12.53 -6.61
C GLY A 102 8.01 -13.85 -6.25
N GLN A 103 8.77 -13.88 -5.17
CA GLN A 103 9.45 -15.06 -4.63
C GLN A 103 8.45 -15.88 -3.79
N PHE A 104 7.45 -16.44 -4.47
CA PHE A 104 6.30 -17.06 -3.80
C PHE A 104 6.67 -18.34 -3.06
N ASP A 105 7.60 -19.15 -3.60
CA ASP A 105 8.01 -20.40 -2.96
C ASP A 105 8.72 -20.14 -1.64
N GLU A 106 9.65 -19.19 -1.62
CA GLU A 106 10.37 -18.80 -0.41
C GLU A 106 9.43 -18.15 0.61
N ALA A 107 8.47 -17.34 0.15
CA ALA A 107 7.45 -16.78 1.02
C ALA A 107 6.60 -17.87 1.69
N ILE A 108 6.17 -18.88 0.93
CA ILE A 108 5.43 -20.04 1.45
C ILE A 108 6.23 -20.77 2.53
N GLU A 109 7.51 -21.03 2.31
CA GLU A 109 8.37 -21.70 3.28
C GLU A 109 8.54 -20.88 4.58
N VAL A 110 8.71 -19.57 4.45
CA VAL A 110 8.82 -18.66 5.61
C VAL A 110 7.54 -18.66 6.45
N TYR A 111 6.37 -18.56 5.79
CA TYR A 111 5.08 -18.58 6.49
C TYR A 111 4.82 -19.94 7.16
N ARG A 112 5.03 -21.05 6.43
CA ARG A 112 4.89 -22.41 7.00
C ARG A 112 5.83 -22.64 8.18
N GLY A 113 7.06 -22.14 8.08
CA GLY A 113 8.04 -22.26 9.16
C GLY A 113 7.61 -21.52 10.45
N GLY A 114 6.71 -20.54 10.34
CA GLY A 114 6.14 -19.82 11.47
C GLY A 114 4.91 -20.47 12.08
N LEU A 115 4.16 -21.27 11.33
CA LEU A 115 2.94 -21.94 11.74
C LEU A 115 3.26 -23.22 12.55
N LYS A 116 3.79 -23.02 13.77
CA LYS A 116 4.21 -24.12 14.66
C LYS A 116 3.88 -23.82 16.13
N GLY A 117 3.57 -24.86 16.89
CA GLY A 117 3.30 -24.74 18.31
C GLY A 117 2.12 -23.82 18.58
N ILE A 118 2.29 -22.84 19.45
CA ILE A 118 1.23 -21.86 19.80
C ILE A 118 0.80 -20.96 18.63
N PHE A 119 1.57 -20.90 17.56
CA PHE A 119 1.31 -20.11 16.36
C PHE A 119 0.81 -20.93 15.17
N GLU A 120 0.47 -22.21 15.39
CA GLU A 120 0.04 -23.13 14.34
C GLU A 120 -1.10 -22.57 13.49
N TYR A 121 -2.00 -21.80 14.12
CA TYR A 121 -3.15 -21.19 13.46
C TYR A 121 -3.09 -19.66 13.49
N ASP A 122 -1.91 -19.05 13.59
CA ASP A 122 -1.80 -17.60 13.57
C ASP A 122 -2.46 -17.01 12.31
N PRO A 123 -3.47 -16.12 12.48
CA PRO A 123 -4.26 -15.65 11.34
C PRO A 123 -3.48 -14.79 10.35
N THR A 124 -2.43 -14.10 10.81
CA THR A 124 -1.63 -13.23 9.96
C THR A 124 -0.67 -14.04 9.08
N LEU A 125 -0.09 -15.10 9.63
CA LEU A 125 0.76 -16.04 8.90
C LEU A 125 -0.08 -16.87 7.91
N LEU A 126 -1.26 -17.37 8.32
CA LEU A 126 -2.17 -18.09 7.42
C LEU A 126 -2.62 -17.21 6.25
N LEU A 127 -2.97 -15.94 6.50
CA LEU A 127 -3.32 -15.02 5.42
C LEU A 127 -2.14 -14.75 4.48
N GLY A 128 -0.94 -14.57 5.03
CA GLY A 128 0.29 -14.41 4.24
C GLY A 128 0.58 -15.63 3.37
N LEU A 129 0.46 -16.83 3.96
CA LEU A 129 0.61 -18.10 3.26
C LEU A 129 -0.38 -18.23 2.10
N ALA A 130 -1.66 -17.95 2.36
CA ALA A 130 -2.69 -18.00 1.31
C ALA A 130 -2.44 -16.99 0.18
N LYS A 131 -1.97 -15.77 0.50
CA LYS A 131 -1.57 -14.78 -0.50
C LYS A 131 -0.42 -15.29 -1.37
N ALA A 132 0.60 -15.90 -0.76
CA ALA A 132 1.74 -16.45 -1.48
C ALA A 132 1.37 -17.64 -2.37
N GLN A 133 0.53 -18.55 -1.87
CA GLN A 133 -0.02 -19.67 -2.65
C GLN A 133 -0.86 -19.17 -3.83
N PHE A 134 -1.70 -18.15 -3.62
CA PHE A 134 -2.45 -17.52 -4.70
C PHE A 134 -1.54 -16.87 -5.74
N GLY A 135 -0.49 -16.16 -5.30
CA GLY A 135 0.52 -15.56 -6.18
C GLY A 135 1.26 -16.60 -7.03
N LYS A 136 1.57 -17.76 -6.44
CA LYS A 136 2.13 -18.93 -7.13
C LYS A 136 1.12 -19.61 -8.07
N GLN A 137 -0.15 -19.21 -8.06
CA GLN A 137 -1.27 -19.84 -8.76
C GLN A 137 -1.64 -21.24 -8.23
N ASP A 138 -1.19 -21.60 -7.04
CA ASP A 138 -1.67 -22.78 -6.34
C ASP A 138 -3.00 -22.46 -5.61
N PHE A 139 -4.05 -22.31 -6.43
CA PHE A 139 -5.38 -21.94 -5.94
C PHE A 139 -6.03 -23.04 -5.06
N ALA A 140 -5.58 -24.28 -5.21
CA ALA A 140 -6.07 -25.37 -4.36
C ALA A 140 -5.53 -25.22 -2.94
N ALA A 141 -4.23 -25.03 -2.78
CA ALA A 141 -3.63 -24.79 -1.48
C ALA A 141 -4.12 -23.47 -0.85
N ALA A 142 -4.24 -22.40 -1.64
CA ALA A 142 -4.77 -21.13 -1.16
C ALA A 142 -6.19 -21.26 -0.58
N ARG A 143 -7.08 -22.00 -1.27
CA ARG A 143 -8.42 -22.30 -0.77
C ARG A 143 -8.37 -23.01 0.59
N THR A 144 -7.63 -24.11 0.68
CA THR A 144 -7.51 -24.89 1.91
C THR A 144 -6.98 -24.06 3.07
N THR A 145 -5.95 -23.20 2.81
CA THR A 145 -5.39 -22.32 3.84
C THR A 145 -6.38 -21.27 4.30
N LEU A 146 -7.20 -20.69 3.39
CA LEU A 146 -8.23 -19.71 3.76
C LEU A 146 -9.41 -20.33 4.51
N GLU A 147 -9.78 -21.56 4.18
CA GLU A 147 -10.78 -22.32 4.92
C GLU A 147 -10.29 -22.64 6.33
N LEU A 148 -9.04 -23.08 6.47
CA LEU A 148 -8.39 -23.29 7.77
C LEU A 148 -8.33 -21.98 8.58
N LEU A 149 -7.94 -20.87 7.97
CA LEU A 149 -7.93 -19.54 8.60
C LEU A 149 -9.30 -19.21 9.21
N THR A 150 -10.37 -19.37 8.43
CA THR A 150 -11.73 -19.04 8.87
C THR A 150 -12.23 -19.98 9.97
N GLN A 151 -11.90 -21.27 9.85
CA GLN A 151 -12.33 -22.29 10.82
C GLN A 151 -11.63 -22.11 12.17
N GLN A 152 -10.34 -21.86 12.17
CA GLN A 152 -9.53 -21.76 13.39
C GLN A 152 -9.58 -20.37 14.04
N ASN A 153 -9.98 -19.36 13.28
CA ASN A 153 -10.01 -17.96 13.74
C ASN A 153 -11.35 -17.29 13.39
N PRO A 154 -12.47 -17.72 13.99
CA PRO A 154 -13.82 -17.22 13.65
C PRO A 154 -13.99 -15.72 13.93
N ASP A 155 -13.22 -15.18 14.86
CA ASP A 155 -13.25 -13.76 15.23
C ASP A 155 -12.32 -12.88 14.37
N PHE A 156 -11.49 -13.48 13.53
CA PHE A 156 -10.59 -12.74 12.65
C PHE A 156 -11.34 -12.17 11.45
N LYS A 157 -11.78 -10.91 11.58
CA LYS A 157 -12.49 -10.17 10.52
C LYS A 157 -11.49 -9.50 9.57
N SER A 158 -11.24 -10.11 8.41
CA SER A 158 -10.35 -9.55 7.38
C SER A 158 -11.04 -9.45 6.03
N ALA A 159 -11.28 -8.22 5.58
CA ALA A 159 -11.80 -7.96 4.24
C ALA A 159 -10.88 -8.52 3.14
N ASP A 160 -9.56 -8.42 3.33
CA ASP A 160 -8.56 -8.98 2.42
C ASP A 160 -8.66 -10.50 2.30
N ALA A 161 -8.84 -11.21 3.43
CA ALA A 161 -8.98 -12.66 3.42
C ALA A 161 -10.26 -13.08 2.68
N GLN A 162 -11.37 -12.40 2.94
CA GLN A 162 -12.64 -12.66 2.27
C GLN A 162 -12.56 -12.41 0.76
N LEU A 163 -11.95 -11.31 0.35
CA LEU A 163 -11.74 -11.00 -1.06
C LEU A 163 -10.82 -12.02 -1.73
N LEU A 164 -9.73 -12.40 -1.06
CA LEU A 164 -8.81 -13.41 -1.58
C LEU A 164 -9.51 -14.77 -1.75
N TYR A 165 -10.39 -15.14 -0.81
CA TYR A 165 -11.17 -16.36 -0.92
C TYR A 165 -12.11 -16.34 -2.14
N ALA A 166 -12.85 -15.25 -2.35
CA ALA A 166 -13.71 -15.10 -3.53
C ALA A 166 -12.90 -15.18 -4.84
N ARG A 167 -11.74 -14.52 -4.89
CA ARG A 167 -10.82 -14.58 -6.04
C ARG A 167 -10.25 -15.98 -6.27
N THR A 168 -9.97 -16.69 -5.20
CA THR A 168 -9.45 -18.08 -5.27
C THR A 168 -10.51 -19.01 -5.85
N LEU A 169 -11.76 -18.88 -5.44
CA LEU A 169 -12.89 -19.64 -6.01
C LEU A 169 -13.09 -19.32 -7.50
N GLU A 170 -13.03 -18.04 -7.87
CA GLU A 170 -13.12 -17.60 -9.26
C GLU A 170 -11.99 -18.21 -10.12
N ALA A 171 -10.75 -18.16 -9.64
CA ALA A 171 -9.58 -18.70 -10.32
C ALA A 171 -9.64 -20.23 -10.50
N ARG A 172 -10.30 -20.92 -9.58
CA ARG A 172 -10.59 -22.37 -9.68
C ARG A 172 -11.80 -22.71 -10.54
N ASN A 173 -12.41 -21.72 -11.17
CA ASN A 173 -13.66 -21.84 -11.92
C ASN A 173 -14.88 -22.35 -11.10
N ALA A 174 -14.82 -22.21 -9.78
CA ALA A 174 -15.97 -22.50 -8.88
C ALA A 174 -16.91 -21.28 -8.86
N LEU A 175 -17.50 -20.98 -10.04
CA LEU A 175 -18.18 -19.70 -10.29
C LEU A 175 -19.42 -19.46 -9.43
N ASP A 176 -20.14 -20.54 -9.06
CA ASP A 176 -21.32 -20.42 -8.18
C ASP A 176 -20.93 -20.05 -6.74
N GLU A 177 -19.85 -20.65 -6.25
CA GLU A 177 -19.32 -20.33 -4.93
C GLU A 177 -18.71 -18.90 -4.92
N ALA A 178 -17.96 -18.57 -5.95
CA ALA A 178 -17.36 -17.24 -6.13
C ALA A 178 -18.44 -16.14 -6.15
N GLU A 179 -19.53 -16.35 -6.89
CA GLU A 179 -20.65 -15.40 -6.96
C GLU A 179 -21.27 -15.19 -5.59
N ARG A 180 -21.56 -16.26 -4.84
CA ARG A 180 -22.09 -16.13 -3.48
C ARG A 180 -21.15 -15.36 -2.56
N GLN A 181 -19.84 -15.63 -2.64
CA GLN A 181 -18.86 -14.93 -1.82
C GLN A 181 -18.75 -13.44 -2.20
N TYR A 182 -18.69 -13.13 -3.48
CA TYR A 182 -18.67 -11.73 -3.92
C TYR A 182 -19.95 -10.98 -3.54
N ALA A 183 -21.12 -11.60 -3.68
CA ALA A 183 -22.39 -11.00 -3.27
C ALA A 183 -22.42 -10.67 -1.77
N LEU A 184 -21.83 -11.55 -0.94
CA LEU A 184 -21.75 -11.37 0.50
C LEU A 184 -20.84 -10.21 0.88
N ILE A 185 -19.65 -10.10 0.26
CA ILE A 185 -18.64 -9.14 0.68
C ILE A 185 -18.78 -7.77 -0.01
N ALA A 186 -19.28 -7.72 -1.24
CA ALA A 186 -19.30 -6.49 -2.05
C ALA A 186 -19.99 -5.30 -1.38
N PRO A 187 -21.11 -5.44 -0.64
CA PRO A 187 -21.75 -4.30 0.01
C PRO A 187 -20.90 -3.64 1.10
N GLY A 188 -20.18 -4.43 1.89
CA GLY A 188 -19.40 -3.98 3.06
C GLY A 188 -17.90 -3.79 2.79
N PHE A 189 -17.41 -4.12 1.61
CA PHE A 189 -15.98 -4.03 1.31
C PHE A 189 -15.51 -2.57 1.25
N PRO A 190 -14.38 -2.22 1.90
CA PRO A 190 -13.93 -0.82 2.02
C PRO A 190 -13.41 -0.20 0.72
N GLY A 191 -13.14 -1.03 -0.31
CA GLY A 191 -12.64 -0.60 -1.62
C GLY A 191 -13.62 -0.85 -2.77
N ALA A 192 -13.22 -0.44 -3.97
CA ALA A 192 -14.00 -0.65 -5.20
C ALA A 192 -13.81 -2.06 -5.79
N GLU A 193 -12.72 -2.76 -5.42
CA GLU A 193 -12.30 -4.01 -6.07
C GLU A 193 -13.35 -5.11 -5.98
N ALA A 194 -13.91 -5.35 -4.80
CA ALA A 194 -14.87 -6.45 -4.61
C ALA A 194 -16.13 -6.26 -5.47
N ARG A 195 -16.69 -5.05 -5.51
CA ARG A 195 -17.86 -4.74 -6.36
C ARG A 195 -17.55 -4.83 -7.84
N LEU A 196 -16.39 -4.34 -8.27
CA LEU A 196 -15.98 -4.48 -9.66
C LEU A 196 -15.86 -5.95 -10.05
N ARG A 197 -15.15 -6.76 -9.25
CA ARG A 197 -14.99 -8.21 -9.53
C ARG A 197 -16.32 -8.94 -9.55
N TYR A 198 -17.21 -8.59 -8.63
CA TYR A 198 -18.57 -9.14 -8.64
C TYR A 198 -19.29 -8.81 -9.93
N GLY A 199 -19.30 -7.56 -10.38
CA GLY A 199 -19.89 -7.15 -11.64
C GLY A 199 -19.30 -7.87 -12.86
N LEU A 200 -17.97 -8.03 -12.89
CA LEU A 200 -17.28 -8.76 -13.95
C LEU A 200 -17.65 -10.26 -13.97
N LEU A 201 -17.75 -10.88 -12.79
CA LEU A 201 -18.16 -12.28 -12.68
C LEU A 201 -19.61 -12.46 -13.16
N LEU A 202 -20.53 -11.58 -12.78
CA LEU A 202 -21.92 -11.61 -13.26
C LEU A 202 -21.98 -11.48 -14.78
N LYS A 203 -21.21 -10.55 -15.36
CA LYS A 203 -21.10 -10.38 -16.81
C LYS A 203 -20.59 -11.65 -17.50
N LYS A 204 -19.54 -12.28 -16.96
CA LYS A 204 -18.99 -13.56 -17.44
C LYS A 204 -20.03 -14.69 -17.40
N ARG A 205 -20.94 -14.66 -16.44
CA ARG A 205 -22.04 -15.64 -16.28
C ARG A 205 -23.29 -15.31 -17.10
N GLY A 206 -23.25 -14.27 -17.93
CA GLY A 206 -24.40 -13.85 -18.74
C GLY A 206 -25.47 -13.05 -17.99
N LYS A 207 -25.26 -12.74 -16.70
CA LYS A 207 -26.19 -11.93 -15.88
C LYS A 207 -25.95 -10.44 -16.10
N VAL A 208 -26.10 -10.01 -17.35
CA VAL A 208 -25.69 -8.67 -17.81
C VAL A 208 -26.40 -7.53 -17.07
N GLN A 209 -27.71 -7.67 -16.83
CA GLN A 209 -28.50 -6.64 -16.15
C GLN A 209 -28.08 -6.45 -14.69
N GLU A 210 -27.81 -7.57 -13.98
CA GLU A 210 -27.31 -7.53 -12.62
C GLU A 210 -25.90 -6.93 -12.55
N ALA A 211 -25.02 -7.31 -13.50
CA ALA A 211 -23.68 -6.75 -13.61
C ALA A 211 -23.70 -5.23 -13.80
N GLN A 212 -24.55 -4.73 -14.72
CA GLN A 212 -24.71 -3.30 -14.95
C GLN A 212 -25.20 -2.57 -13.70
N ARG A 213 -26.15 -3.14 -12.96
CA ARG A 213 -26.65 -2.57 -11.71
C ARG A 213 -25.52 -2.44 -10.69
N VAL A 214 -24.77 -3.53 -10.43
CA VAL A 214 -23.66 -3.53 -9.45
C VAL A 214 -22.57 -2.51 -9.82
N LEU A 215 -22.21 -2.43 -11.11
CA LEU A 215 -21.17 -1.50 -11.56
C LEU A 215 -21.66 -0.04 -11.50
N LYS A 216 -22.92 0.23 -11.81
CA LYS A 216 -23.54 1.56 -11.69
C LYS A 216 -23.58 1.99 -10.23
N ASP A 217 -24.05 1.14 -9.33
CA ASP A 217 -24.11 1.42 -7.89
C ASP A 217 -22.72 1.70 -7.31
N LEU A 218 -21.68 0.97 -7.78
CA LEU A 218 -20.28 1.25 -7.43
C LEU A 218 -19.86 2.67 -7.82
N LEU A 219 -20.15 3.08 -9.06
CA LEU A 219 -19.77 4.39 -9.58
C LEU A 219 -20.55 5.52 -8.92
N ASP A 220 -21.84 5.34 -8.69
CA ASP A 220 -22.69 6.32 -8.05
C ASP A 220 -22.31 6.50 -6.56
N GLY A 221 -22.05 5.41 -5.85
CA GLY A 221 -21.51 5.47 -4.49
C GLY A 221 -20.15 6.17 -4.42
N ALA A 222 -19.28 5.95 -5.40
CA ALA A 222 -17.97 6.61 -5.46
C ALA A 222 -18.08 8.13 -5.69
N LYS A 223 -19.11 8.62 -6.42
CA LYS A 223 -19.36 10.06 -6.61
C LYS A 223 -19.67 10.76 -5.28
N LEU A 224 -20.41 10.09 -4.41
CA LEU A 224 -20.74 10.59 -3.07
C LEU A 224 -19.58 10.48 -2.07
N GLY A 225 -18.60 9.64 -2.37
CA GLY A 225 -17.43 9.41 -1.54
C GLY A 225 -16.42 10.56 -1.58
N PRO A 226 -15.53 10.65 -0.58
CA PRO A 226 -14.52 11.69 -0.49
C PRO A 226 -13.48 11.61 -1.62
N ALA A 227 -12.86 12.75 -1.95
CA ALA A 227 -11.91 12.84 -3.07
C ALA A 227 -10.70 11.89 -2.92
N HIS A 228 -10.22 11.68 -1.69
CA HIS A 228 -9.10 10.76 -1.44
C HIS A 228 -9.47 9.30 -1.76
N TYR A 229 -10.71 8.87 -1.48
CA TYR A 229 -11.21 7.55 -1.85
C TYR A 229 -11.19 7.38 -3.38
N ARG A 230 -11.76 8.34 -4.11
CA ARG A 230 -11.79 8.29 -5.58
C ARG A 230 -10.39 8.20 -6.20
N ARG A 231 -9.42 8.93 -5.63
CA ARG A 231 -8.01 8.86 -6.08
C ARG A 231 -7.38 7.50 -5.79
N ALA A 232 -7.61 6.97 -4.60
CA ALA A 232 -7.06 5.67 -4.19
C ALA A 232 -7.66 4.49 -4.97
N GLN A 233 -8.93 4.61 -5.41
CA GLN A 233 -9.66 3.57 -6.13
C GLN A 233 -9.77 3.84 -7.64
N ALA A 234 -9.03 4.81 -8.18
CA ALA A 234 -9.19 5.30 -9.56
C ALA A 234 -9.10 4.17 -10.60
N GLU A 235 -8.13 3.27 -10.46
CA GLU A 235 -7.93 2.14 -11.37
C GLU A 235 -9.19 1.26 -11.49
N TRP A 236 -9.78 0.90 -10.35
CA TRP A 236 -10.98 0.05 -10.28
C TRP A 236 -12.21 0.78 -10.82
N LEU A 237 -12.36 2.06 -10.49
CA LEU A 237 -13.47 2.88 -10.96
C LEU A 237 -13.40 3.14 -12.47
N ASP A 238 -12.22 3.36 -13.02
CA ASP A 238 -12.02 3.53 -14.46
C ASP A 238 -12.32 2.24 -15.21
N ARG A 239 -11.95 1.10 -14.65
CA ARG A 239 -12.31 -0.20 -15.21
C ARG A 239 -13.84 -0.40 -15.19
N ALA A 240 -14.50 -0.07 -14.09
CA ALA A 240 -15.96 -0.16 -14.00
C ALA A 240 -16.69 0.71 -15.05
N ARG A 241 -16.16 1.92 -15.34
CA ARG A 241 -16.70 2.78 -16.41
C ARG A 241 -16.59 2.13 -17.79
N ARG A 242 -15.40 1.57 -18.09
CA ARG A 242 -15.18 0.87 -19.37
C ARG A 242 -16.07 -0.35 -19.55
N GLU A 243 -16.45 -1.01 -18.47
CA GLU A 243 -17.31 -2.19 -18.56
C GLU A 243 -18.80 -1.87 -18.73
N LEU A 244 -19.18 -0.60 -18.49
CA LEU A 244 -20.55 -0.07 -18.71
C LEU A 244 -20.73 0.65 -20.05
N SER A 245 -19.63 1.08 -20.69
CA SER A 245 -19.65 1.68 -22.03
C SER A 245 -19.79 0.64 -23.13
#